data_07e13517564541c57519284e4b7ee279
#
_entry.id   07e13517564541c57519284e4b7ee279
#
_cell.length_a   1.000
_cell.length_b   1.000
_cell.length_c   1.000
_cell.angle_alpha   90.00
_cell.angle_beta   90.00
_cell.angle_gamma   90.00
#
_symmetry.space_group_name_H-M   'P 1'
#
loop_
_entity.id
_entity.type
_entity.pdbx_description
1 polymer ?
#
loop_
_entity_poly.entity_id
_entity_poly.type
_entity_poly.pdbx_seq_one_letter_code
_entity_poly.pdbx_strand_id
1 'polypeptide(L)'
;MTDKELDERVNRAVDNFMQGYGCCQSVVAAFADLYGLDDTLAKKIAAGFGGGVGRMRMMCGAVSGIVMLVGLDCGQTEGSDREGKSACYKVVQDLLANRKRRTAV
;
A
#
# COMPACT_ATOMS: atom_id res chain seq x y z
N MET A 1 -7.42 8.02 12.71
CA MET A 1 -6.55 6.98 13.33
C MET A 1 -5.63 7.63 14.34
N THR A 2 -5.53 7.10 15.54
CA THR A 2 -4.62 7.60 16.56
C THR A 2 -3.19 7.15 16.28
N ASP A 3 -2.21 7.82 16.88
CA ASP A 3 -0.81 7.41 16.76
C ASP A 3 -0.58 6.00 17.27
N LYS A 4 -1.28 5.62 18.34
CA LYS A 4 -1.20 4.28 18.91
C LYS A 4 -1.72 3.22 17.92
N GLU A 5 -2.85 3.50 17.27
CA GLU A 5 -3.41 2.58 16.26
C GLU A 5 -2.46 2.44 15.07
N LEU A 6 -1.86 3.53 14.63
CA LEU A 6 -0.89 3.50 13.55
C LEU A 6 0.33 2.67 13.93
N ASP A 7 0.86 2.85 15.14
CA ASP A 7 2.00 2.07 15.63
C ASP A 7 1.69 0.58 15.69
N GLU A 8 0.48 0.20 16.11
CA GLU A 8 0.05 -1.19 16.14
C GLU A 8 0.03 -1.80 14.73
N ARG A 9 -0.44 -1.04 13.75
CA ARG A 9 -0.49 -1.52 12.37
C ARG A 9 0.89 -1.59 11.73
N VAL A 10 1.76 -0.64 12.02
CA VAL A 10 3.16 -0.70 11.57
C VAL A 10 3.83 -1.94 12.16
N ASN A 11 3.58 -2.24 13.43
CA ASN A 11 4.11 -3.45 14.07
C ASN A 11 3.57 -4.72 13.40
N ARG A 12 2.29 -4.74 12.99
CA ARG A 12 1.73 -5.87 12.22
C ARG A 12 2.45 -6.05 10.89
N ALA A 13 2.75 -4.93 10.20
CA ALA A 13 3.47 -4.99 8.93
C ALA A 13 4.86 -5.58 9.13
N VAL A 14 5.57 -5.16 10.16
CA VAL A 14 6.90 -5.69 10.50
C VAL A 14 6.81 -7.18 10.84
N ASP A 15 5.83 -7.57 11.65
CA ASP A 15 5.63 -8.98 12.02
C ASP A 15 5.33 -9.84 10.78
N ASN A 16 4.50 -9.35 9.88
CA ASN A 16 4.20 -10.05 8.62
C ASN A 16 5.48 -10.27 7.81
N PHE A 17 6.30 -9.25 7.69
CA PHE A 17 7.56 -9.35 6.98
C PHE A 17 8.49 -10.39 7.62
N MET A 18 8.57 -10.39 8.94
CA MET A 18 9.40 -11.34 9.69
C MET A 18 8.90 -12.78 9.54
N GLN A 19 7.62 -12.98 9.25
CA GLN A 19 7.05 -14.31 9.00
C GLN A 19 7.29 -14.80 7.58
N GLY A 20 7.89 -13.98 6.72
CA GLY A 20 8.23 -14.37 5.37
C GLY A 20 7.34 -13.81 4.27
N TYR A 21 6.37 -12.96 4.61
CA TYR A 21 5.55 -12.30 3.58
C TYR A 21 6.36 -11.24 2.85
N GLY A 22 6.06 -11.02 1.57
CA GLY A 22 6.71 -9.97 0.80
C GLY A 22 6.39 -8.58 1.33
N CYS A 23 7.18 -7.57 0.95
CA CYS A 23 7.01 -6.20 1.43
C CYS A 23 5.59 -5.66 1.16
N CYS A 24 5.07 -5.85 -0.05
CA CYS A 24 3.73 -5.40 -0.40
C CYS A 24 2.67 -6.13 0.39
N GLN A 25 2.77 -7.46 0.49
CA GLN A 25 1.85 -8.27 1.29
C GLN A 25 1.83 -7.83 2.75
N SER A 26 2.99 -7.55 3.31
CA SER A 26 3.14 -7.16 4.71
C SER A 26 2.38 -5.86 5.01
N VAL A 27 2.52 -4.87 4.14
CA VAL A 27 1.87 -3.57 4.30
C VAL A 27 0.37 -3.67 4.04
N VAL A 28 -0.04 -4.27 2.93
CA VAL A 28 -1.46 -4.35 2.56
C VAL A 28 -2.24 -5.13 3.61
N ALA A 29 -1.72 -6.28 4.05
CA ALA A 29 -2.41 -7.09 5.05
C ALA A 29 -2.55 -6.37 6.40
N ALA A 30 -1.59 -5.52 6.77
CA ALA A 30 -1.64 -4.79 8.03
C ALA A 30 -2.77 -3.74 8.10
N PHE A 31 -3.26 -3.27 6.96
CA PHE A 31 -4.28 -2.22 6.88
C PHE A 31 -5.57 -2.65 6.19
N ALA A 32 -5.61 -3.84 5.62
CA ALA A 32 -6.72 -4.30 4.76
C ALA A 32 -8.08 -4.30 5.47
N ASP A 33 -8.12 -4.64 6.74
CA ASP A 33 -9.35 -4.70 7.52
C ASP A 33 -10.04 -3.35 7.66
N LEU A 34 -9.28 -2.24 7.61
CA LEU A 34 -9.85 -0.89 7.64
C LEU A 34 -10.76 -0.62 6.43
N TYR A 35 -10.54 -1.32 5.34
CA TYR A 35 -11.27 -1.15 4.08
C TYR A 35 -12.16 -2.36 3.76
N GLY A 36 -12.35 -3.24 4.73
CA GLY A 36 -13.20 -4.42 4.54
C GLY A 36 -12.61 -5.49 3.63
N LEU A 37 -11.31 -5.46 3.39
CA LEU A 37 -10.64 -6.44 2.55
C LEU A 37 -10.18 -7.62 3.39
N ASP A 38 -10.54 -8.84 2.96
CA ASP A 38 -10.15 -10.08 3.61
C ASP A 38 -8.61 -10.25 3.61
N ASP A 39 -8.07 -10.74 4.72
CA ASP A 39 -6.63 -10.93 4.89
C ASP A 39 -6.02 -11.85 3.83
N THR A 40 -6.66 -12.97 3.55
CA THR A 40 -6.19 -13.93 2.54
C THR A 40 -6.20 -13.29 1.14
N LEU A 41 -7.27 -12.59 0.81
CA LEU A 41 -7.38 -11.91 -0.49
C LEU A 41 -6.34 -10.79 -0.62
N ALA A 42 -6.14 -10.02 0.44
CA ALA A 42 -5.12 -8.97 0.48
C ALA A 42 -3.74 -9.55 0.16
N LYS A 43 -3.38 -10.65 0.78
CA LYS A 43 -2.10 -11.33 0.56
C LYS A 43 -1.97 -11.85 -0.88
N LYS A 44 -3.05 -12.38 -1.45
CA LYS A 44 -3.03 -12.87 -2.84
C LYS A 44 -2.82 -11.77 -3.86
N ILE A 45 -3.56 -10.67 -3.76
CA ILE A 45 -3.45 -9.57 -4.73
C ILE A 45 -2.12 -8.84 -4.61
N ALA A 46 -1.51 -8.85 -3.44
CA ALA A 46 -0.23 -8.19 -3.19
C ALA A 46 0.97 -9.09 -3.49
N ALA A 47 0.77 -10.37 -3.67
CA ALA A 47 1.85 -11.35 -3.79
C ALA A 47 2.82 -11.06 -4.93
N GLY A 48 2.32 -10.64 -6.08
CA GLY A 48 3.15 -10.38 -7.27
C GLY A 48 4.04 -9.15 -7.17
N PHE A 49 3.80 -8.29 -6.20
CA PHE A 49 4.56 -7.04 -6.05
C PHE A 49 5.81 -7.18 -5.19
N GLY A 50 6.05 -8.34 -4.62
CA GLY A 50 7.23 -8.58 -3.79
C GLY A 50 8.53 -8.45 -4.58
N GLY A 51 9.58 -7.92 -3.94
CA GLY A 51 10.88 -7.76 -4.58
C GLY A 51 10.89 -6.78 -5.73
N GLY A 52 9.98 -5.81 -5.72
CA GLY A 52 9.86 -4.81 -6.77
C GLY A 52 9.19 -5.35 -8.02
N VAL A 53 7.99 -5.92 -7.85
CA VAL A 53 7.19 -6.56 -8.90
C VAL A 53 7.89 -7.83 -9.42
N GLY A 54 7.60 -8.95 -8.76
CA GLY A 54 8.14 -10.26 -9.14
C GLY A 54 9.67 -10.30 -9.12
N ARG A 55 10.29 -9.62 -8.16
CA ARG A 55 11.75 -9.49 -8.01
C ARG A 55 12.46 -8.75 -9.14
N MET A 56 11.73 -8.03 -9.96
CA MET A 56 12.30 -7.23 -11.05
C MET A 56 12.88 -5.89 -10.59
N ARG A 57 12.71 -5.54 -9.32
CA ARG A 57 13.20 -4.31 -8.71
C ARG A 57 12.73 -3.02 -9.40
N MET A 58 11.51 -3.07 -9.93
CA MET A 58 10.91 -1.93 -10.64
C MET A 58 10.31 -0.91 -9.67
N MET A 59 9.79 -1.38 -8.53
CA MET A 59 9.17 -0.53 -7.52
C MET A 59 9.29 -1.19 -6.15
N CYS A 60 9.52 -0.37 -5.11
CA CYS A 60 9.56 -0.87 -3.73
C CYS A 60 8.20 -1.47 -3.35
N GLY A 61 8.20 -2.69 -2.80
CA GLY A 61 6.97 -3.38 -2.40
C GLY A 61 6.16 -2.65 -1.34
N ALA A 62 6.83 -1.95 -0.43
CA ALA A 62 6.15 -1.13 0.58
C ALA A 62 5.42 0.04 -0.08
N VAL A 63 6.04 0.68 -1.09
CA VAL A 63 5.41 1.76 -1.85
C VAL A 63 4.22 1.23 -2.64
N SER A 64 4.37 0.08 -3.31
CA SER A 64 3.26 -0.57 -4.02
C SER A 64 2.08 -0.85 -3.07
N GLY A 65 2.37 -1.33 -1.86
CA GLY A 65 1.35 -1.58 -0.84
C GLY A 65 0.61 -0.31 -0.44
N ILE A 66 1.33 0.78 -0.23
CA ILE A 66 0.73 2.07 0.11
C ILE A 66 -0.16 2.56 -1.04
N VAL A 67 0.28 2.44 -2.29
CA VAL A 67 -0.51 2.82 -3.47
C VAL A 67 -1.80 1.99 -3.54
N MET A 68 -1.73 0.69 -3.27
CA MET A 68 -2.92 -0.16 -3.22
C MET A 68 -3.89 0.27 -2.13
N LEU A 69 -3.39 0.63 -0.95
CA LEU A 69 -4.22 1.11 0.15
C LEU A 69 -4.88 2.46 -0.19
N VAL A 70 -4.18 3.34 -0.89
CA VAL A 70 -4.76 4.59 -1.39
C VAL A 70 -5.93 4.28 -2.32
N GLY A 71 -5.78 3.31 -3.21
CA GLY A 71 -6.86 2.88 -4.11
C GLY A 71 -8.08 2.36 -3.34
N LEU A 72 -7.86 1.59 -2.29
CA LEU A 72 -8.96 1.11 -1.43
C LEU A 72 -9.67 2.26 -0.72
N ASP A 73 -8.95 3.30 -0.38
CA ASP A 73 -9.49 4.47 0.33
C ASP A 73 -10.25 5.41 -0.59
N CYS A 74 -9.69 5.76 -1.74
CA CYS A 74 -10.22 6.82 -2.59
C CYS A 74 -10.33 6.51 -4.09
N GLY A 75 -10.07 5.25 -4.49
CA GLY A 75 -10.16 4.87 -5.90
C GLY A 75 -11.59 4.94 -6.42
N GLN A 76 -11.77 5.51 -7.62
CA GLN A 76 -13.09 5.52 -8.26
C GLN A 76 -13.47 4.12 -8.73
N THR A 77 -14.77 3.82 -8.71
CA THR A 77 -15.31 2.56 -9.20
C THR A 77 -16.03 2.70 -10.53
N GLU A 78 -16.27 3.94 -10.95
CA GLU A 78 -16.89 4.27 -12.24
C GLU A 78 -15.82 4.83 -13.17
N GLY A 79 -15.71 4.26 -14.36
CA GLY A 79 -14.73 4.73 -15.35
C GLY A 79 -14.93 6.17 -15.78
N SER A 80 -16.18 6.64 -15.72
CA SER A 80 -16.53 8.03 -16.09
C SER A 80 -16.23 9.05 -15.00
N ASP A 81 -15.92 8.62 -13.79
CA ASP A 81 -15.60 9.51 -12.67
C ASP A 81 -14.17 10.05 -12.80
N ARG A 82 -13.99 11.04 -13.65
CA ARG A 82 -12.68 11.65 -13.90
C ARG A 82 -12.13 12.42 -12.70
N GLU A 83 -13.02 13.07 -11.95
CA GLU A 83 -12.62 13.83 -10.76
C GLU A 83 -12.11 12.91 -9.68
N GLY A 84 -12.81 11.80 -9.42
CA GLY A 84 -12.37 10.80 -8.45
C GLY A 84 -11.04 10.17 -8.85
N LYS A 85 -10.88 9.86 -10.13
CA LYS A 85 -9.63 9.32 -10.66
C LYS A 85 -8.47 10.28 -10.47
N SER A 86 -8.65 11.55 -10.83
CA SER A 86 -7.64 12.58 -10.68
C SER A 86 -7.28 12.85 -9.23
N ALA A 87 -8.27 12.87 -8.34
CA ALA A 87 -8.07 13.06 -6.91
C ALA A 87 -7.22 11.93 -6.32
N CYS A 88 -7.50 10.68 -6.69
CA CYS A 88 -6.73 9.53 -6.25
C CYS A 88 -5.28 9.60 -6.76
N TYR A 89 -5.08 9.94 -8.02
CA TYR A 89 -3.74 10.10 -8.60
C TYR A 89 -2.95 11.18 -7.88
N LYS A 90 -3.61 12.27 -7.49
CA LYS A 90 -2.94 13.35 -6.76
C LYS A 90 -2.42 12.87 -5.41
N VAL A 91 -3.22 12.10 -4.68
CA VAL A 91 -2.79 11.52 -3.40
C VAL A 91 -1.55 10.65 -3.60
N VAL A 92 -1.55 9.80 -4.61
CA VAL A 92 -0.40 8.94 -4.93
C VAL A 92 0.83 9.80 -5.28
N GLN A 93 0.65 10.81 -6.11
CA GLN A 93 1.74 11.71 -6.52
C GLN A 93 2.35 12.42 -5.32
N ASP A 94 1.52 12.93 -4.42
CA ASP A 94 1.99 13.63 -3.22
C ASP A 94 2.78 12.70 -2.30
N LEU A 95 2.32 11.47 -2.11
CA LEU A 95 3.03 10.48 -1.31
C LEU A 95 4.39 10.12 -1.91
N LEU A 96 4.45 9.91 -3.22
CA LEU A 96 5.70 9.59 -3.91
C LEU A 96 6.66 10.76 -3.91
N ALA A 97 6.17 11.97 -4.06
CA ALA A 97 7.01 13.18 -4.00
C ALA A 97 7.65 13.35 -2.62
N ASN A 98 6.89 13.13 -1.55
CA ASN A 98 7.41 13.17 -0.18
C ASN A 98 8.48 12.12 0.04
N ARG A 99 8.29 10.90 -0.49
CA ARG A 99 9.29 9.84 -0.41
C ARG A 99 10.58 10.23 -1.12
N LYS A 100 10.48 10.80 -2.32
CA LYS A 100 11.65 11.26 -3.07
C LYS A 100 12.44 12.33 -2.32
N ARG A 101 11.75 13.26 -1.66
CA ARG A 101 12.41 14.28 -0.83
C ARG A 101 13.20 13.66 0.31
N ARG A 102 12.68 12.60 0.92
CA ARG A 102 13.36 11.90 2.02
C ARG A 102 14.55 11.09 1.56
N THR A 103 14.52 10.57 0.35
CA THR A 103 15.57 9.69 -0.19
C THR A 103 16.59 10.42 -1.07
N ALA A 104 16.33 11.64 -1.48
CA ALA A 104 17.20 12.43 -2.35
C ALA A 104 18.32 13.15 -1.59
N VAL A 105 18.62 12.71 -0.40
CA VAL A 105 19.64 13.33 0.44
C VAL A 105 20.98 12.65 0.27
#